data_ef10e5c3cfa2661ed97d6103e37cc38f
#
_entry.id   ef10e5c3cfa2661ed97d6103e37cc38f
#
_cell.length_a   1.000
_cell.length_b   1.000
_cell.length_c   1.000
_cell.angle_alpha   90.00
_cell.angle_beta   90.00
_cell.angle_gamma   90.00
#
_symmetry.space_group_name_H-M   'P 1'
#
loop_
_entity.id
_entity.type
_entity.pdbx_description
1 polymer ?
#
loop_
_entity_poly.entity_id
_entity_poly.type
_entity_poly.pdbx_seq_one_letter_code
_entity_poly.pdbx_strand_id
1 'polypeptide(L)'
;MNETFVKSLYGLIVKENLERYKDLYETAVVDSKTDAYYKEALNLYNSISEEKRVVIIKIIEQTMVDTISSMLGIIDGSIPLDDDDSFEPKLFLNSMDTEGELQDLFLEHIEEQENNN
;
A
#
# COMPACT_ATOMS: atom_id res chain seq x y z
N MET A 1 16.92 12.24 2.82
CA MET A 1 15.57 12.72 2.46
C MET A 1 14.73 11.65 1.78
N ASN A 2 15.25 10.98 0.77
CA ASN A 2 14.52 9.91 0.07
C ASN A 2 14.13 8.74 0.99
N GLU A 3 15.05 8.30 1.85
CA GLU A 3 14.76 7.24 2.81
C GLU A 3 13.62 7.62 3.77
N THR A 4 13.67 8.83 4.30
CA THR A 4 12.61 9.32 5.20
C THR A 4 11.27 9.35 4.48
N PHE A 5 11.26 9.78 3.22
CA PHE A 5 10.05 9.84 2.41
C PHE A 5 9.43 8.45 2.23
N VAL A 6 10.22 7.45 1.79
CA VAL A 6 9.67 6.12 1.54
C VAL A 6 9.25 5.42 2.84
N LYS A 7 9.96 5.64 3.94
CA LYS A 7 9.56 5.13 5.27
C LYS A 7 8.24 5.74 5.73
N SER A 8 8.06 7.03 5.46
CA SER A 8 6.80 7.72 5.77
C SER A 8 5.64 7.20 4.93
N LEU A 9 5.87 6.93 3.64
CA LEU A 9 4.85 6.31 2.79
C LEU A 9 4.40 4.97 3.35
N TYR A 10 5.36 4.14 3.74
CA TYR A 10 5.05 2.84 4.35
C TYR A 10 4.23 3.01 5.63
N GLY A 11 4.66 3.88 6.53
CA GLY A 11 3.98 4.12 7.79
C GLY A 11 2.57 4.66 7.64
N LEU A 12 2.40 5.68 6.79
CA LEU A 12 1.12 6.36 6.61
C LEU A 12 0.15 5.57 5.74
N ILE A 13 0.64 4.96 4.66
CA ILE A 13 -0.25 4.31 3.69
C ILE A 13 -0.45 2.83 4.04
N VAL A 14 0.61 2.10 4.35
CA VAL A 14 0.49 0.68 4.63
C VAL A 14 0.07 0.43 6.08
N LYS A 15 0.90 0.84 7.04
CA LYS A 15 0.68 0.54 8.46
C LYS A 15 -0.62 1.13 9.00
N GLU A 16 -0.84 2.43 8.82
CA GLU A 16 -2.05 3.09 9.36
C GLU A 16 -3.32 2.62 8.67
N ASN A 17 -3.31 2.48 7.34
CA ASN A 17 -4.49 2.00 6.62
C ASN A 17 -4.81 0.55 6.99
N LEU A 18 -3.78 -0.29 7.18
CA LEU A 18 -3.98 -1.68 7.56
C LEU A 18 -4.68 -1.78 8.92
N GLU A 19 -4.27 -0.96 9.89
CA GLU A 19 -4.92 -0.89 11.20
C GLU A 19 -6.37 -0.44 11.08
N ARG A 20 -6.64 0.56 10.23
CA ARG A 20 -8.02 1.03 9.98
C ARG A 20 -8.90 -0.06 9.37
N TYR A 21 -8.36 -0.83 8.41
CA TYR A 21 -9.11 -1.93 7.80
C TYR A 21 -9.38 -3.04 8.80
N LYS A 22 -8.41 -3.39 9.64
CA LYS A 22 -8.61 -4.38 10.71
C LYS A 22 -9.72 -3.95 11.65
N ASP A 23 -9.66 -2.72 12.12
CA ASP A 23 -10.68 -2.17 13.03
C ASP A 23 -12.05 -2.16 12.37
N LEU A 24 -12.13 -1.72 11.12
CA LEU A 24 -13.38 -1.68 10.37
C LEU A 24 -14.02 -3.05 10.27
N TYR A 25 -13.25 -4.06 9.84
CA TYR A 25 -13.79 -5.40 9.62
C TYR A 25 -14.10 -6.13 10.94
N GLU A 26 -13.41 -5.82 12.02
CA GLU A 26 -13.64 -6.46 13.31
C GLU A 26 -14.80 -5.84 14.10
N THR A 27 -15.05 -4.54 13.92
CA THR A 27 -15.97 -3.79 14.78
C THR A 27 -17.23 -3.28 14.07
N ALA A 28 -17.23 -3.22 12.74
CA ALA A 28 -18.36 -2.64 12.00
C ALA A 28 -19.61 -3.51 12.11
N VAL A 29 -20.76 -2.85 12.27
CA VAL A 29 -22.08 -3.49 12.31
C VAL A 29 -22.82 -3.11 11.02
N VAL A 30 -23.37 -4.13 10.35
CA VAL A 30 -24.16 -3.91 9.13
C VAL A 30 -25.56 -3.45 9.52
N ASP A 31 -26.00 -2.33 8.93
CA ASP A 31 -27.36 -1.83 9.11
C ASP A 31 -27.99 -1.50 7.73
N SER A 32 -29.22 -0.98 7.73
CA SER A 32 -29.93 -0.68 6.50
C SER A 32 -29.30 0.44 5.66
N LYS A 33 -28.41 1.25 6.26
CA LYS A 33 -27.71 2.35 5.60
C LYS A 33 -26.32 1.99 5.08
N THR A 34 -25.85 0.78 5.41
CA THR A 34 -24.54 0.30 4.98
C THR A 34 -24.53 0.12 3.47
N ASP A 35 -23.49 0.63 2.81
CA ASP A 35 -23.28 0.45 1.38
C ASP A 35 -23.26 -1.04 1.01
N ALA A 36 -23.87 -1.39 -0.12
CA ALA A 36 -23.98 -2.79 -0.57
C ALA A 36 -22.62 -3.48 -0.67
N TYR A 37 -21.61 -2.78 -1.14
CA TYR A 37 -20.25 -3.31 -1.22
C TYR A 37 -19.71 -3.68 0.18
N TYR A 38 -19.87 -2.79 1.15
CA TYR A 38 -19.41 -3.05 2.52
C TYR A 38 -20.18 -4.21 3.17
N LYS A 39 -21.47 -4.35 2.85
CA LYS A 39 -22.24 -5.52 3.33
C LYS A 39 -21.63 -6.82 2.83
N GLU A 40 -21.30 -6.88 1.55
CA GLU A 40 -20.68 -8.06 0.95
C GLU A 40 -19.31 -8.34 1.56
N ALA A 41 -18.47 -7.30 1.69
CA ALA A 41 -17.13 -7.44 2.26
C ALA A 41 -17.17 -7.90 3.71
N LEU A 42 -18.03 -7.29 4.53
CA LEU A 42 -18.20 -7.67 5.93
C LEU A 42 -18.76 -9.08 6.08
N ASN A 43 -19.73 -9.47 5.24
CA ASN A 43 -20.26 -10.81 5.23
C ASN A 43 -19.19 -11.84 4.89
N LEU A 44 -18.37 -11.56 3.89
CA LEU A 44 -17.25 -12.43 3.53
C LEU A 44 -16.29 -12.60 4.72
N TYR A 45 -15.85 -11.48 5.28
CA TYR A 45 -14.91 -11.47 6.39
C TYR A 45 -15.44 -12.25 7.60
N ASN A 46 -16.71 -12.04 7.93
CA ASN A 46 -17.35 -12.71 9.08
C ASN A 46 -17.69 -14.19 8.82
N SER A 47 -17.71 -14.62 7.55
CA SER A 47 -18.05 -16.01 7.19
C SER A 47 -16.85 -16.95 7.23
N ILE A 48 -15.64 -16.45 7.40
CA ILE A 48 -14.41 -17.24 7.34
C ILE A 48 -13.76 -17.33 8.73
N SER A 49 -12.85 -18.30 8.90
CA SER A 49 -12.11 -18.51 10.14
C SER A 49 -11.13 -17.37 10.42
N GLU A 50 -10.70 -17.25 11.66
CA GLU A 50 -9.67 -16.26 12.03
C GLU A 50 -8.38 -16.48 11.26
N GLU A 51 -7.99 -17.72 11.00
CA GLU A 51 -6.80 -18.03 10.21
C GLU A 51 -6.92 -17.47 8.80
N LYS A 52 -8.09 -17.60 8.17
CA LYS A 52 -8.34 -17.05 6.83
C LYS A 52 -8.42 -15.53 6.84
N ARG A 53 -8.94 -14.93 7.90
CA ARG A 53 -8.95 -13.47 8.06
C ARG A 53 -7.55 -12.90 8.07
N VAL A 54 -6.61 -13.56 8.76
CA VAL A 54 -5.21 -13.16 8.76
C VAL A 54 -4.64 -13.17 7.34
N VAL A 55 -4.99 -14.17 6.54
CA VAL A 55 -4.54 -14.25 5.14
C VAL A 55 -5.12 -13.10 4.31
N ILE A 56 -6.39 -12.77 4.48
CA ILE A 56 -7.02 -11.64 3.78
C ILE A 56 -6.30 -10.33 4.11
N ILE A 57 -5.99 -10.09 5.37
CA ILE A 57 -5.26 -8.90 5.79
C ILE A 57 -3.87 -8.85 5.15
N LYS A 58 -3.19 -9.98 5.05
CA LYS A 58 -1.89 -10.05 4.35
C LYS A 58 -2.01 -9.76 2.86
N ILE A 59 -3.09 -10.21 2.21
CA ILE A 59 -3.36 -9.89 0.81
C ILE A 59 -3.55 -8.39 0.64
N ILE A 60 -4.30 -7.75 1.53
CA ILE A 60 -4.51 -6.31 1.51
C ILE A 60 -3.16 -5.58 1.67
N GLU A 61 -2.35 -6.00 2.64
CA GLU A 61 -1.02 -5.42 2.87
C GLU A 61 -0.13 -5.55 1.64
N GLN A 62 -0.07 -6.75 1.06
CA GLN A 62 0.73 -6.99 -0.14
C GLN A 62 0.27 -6.14 -1.31
N THR A 63 -1.04 -5.99 -1.48
CA THR A 63 -1.61 -5.15 -2.54
C THR A 63 -1.20 -3.69 -2.37
N MET A 64 -1.23 -3.18 -1.15
CA MET A 64 -0.79 -1.81 -0.85
C MET A 64 0.69 -1.62 -1.17
N VAL A 65 1.54 -2.56 -0.73
CA VAL A 65 2.98 -2.51 -0.98
C VAL A 65 3.27 -2.54 -2.47
N ASP A 66 2.66 -3.46 -3.21
CA ASP A 66 2.87 -3.58 -4.65
C ASP A 66 2.41 -2.35 -5.41
N THR A 67 1.29 -1.75 -4.98
CA THR A 67 0.75 -0.54 -5.61
C THR A 67 1.70 0.65 -5.42
N ILE A 68 2.19 0.85 -4.20
CA ILE A 68 3.15 1.92 -3.91
C ILE A 68 4.44 1.69 -4.71
N SER A 69 4.94 0.46 -4.70
CA SER A 69 6.16 0.10 -5.43
C SER A 69 6.02 0.42 -6.92
N SER A 70 4.88 0.06 -7.52
CA SER A 70 4.62 0.34 -8.94
C SER A 70 4.55 1.83 -9.23
N MET A 71 3.89 2.61 -8.37
CA MET A 71 3.81 4.06 -8.52
C MET A 71 5.21 4.70 -8.43
N LEU A 72 6.00 4.27 -7.47
CA LEU A 72 7.37 4.78 -7.32
C LEU A 72 8.24 4.40 -8.51
N GLY A 73 8.06 3.19 -9.06
CA GLY A 73 8.75 2.76 -10.26
C GLY A 73 8.42 3.62 -11.48
N ILE A 74 7.16 4.04 -11.61
CA ILE A 74 6.74 4.97 -12.66
C ILE A 74 7.38 6.35 -12.46
N ILE A 75 7.34 6.86 -11.24
CA ILE A 75 7.94 8.16 -10.88
C ILE A 75 9.45 8.15 -11.14
N ASP A 76 10.12 7.04 -10.78
CA ASP A 76 11.56 6.87 -10.99
C ASP A 76 11.95 6.71 -12.47
N GLY A 77 10.98 6.39 -13.32
CA GLY A 77 11.23 6.13 -14.73
C GLY A 77 11.67 4.71 -15.04
N SER A 78 11.63 3.80 -14.06
CA SER A 78 11.97 2.38 -14.28
C SER A 78 10.81 1.56 -14.84
N ILE A 79 9.59 2.04 -14.69
CA ILE A 79 8.39 1.44 -15.28
C ILE A 79 7.80 2.42 -16.29
N PRO A 80 7.74 2.06 -17.59
CA PRO A 80 7.19 2.97 -18.59
C PRO A 80 5.67 3.14 -18.42
N LEU A 81 5.17 4.37 -18.63
CA LEU A 81 3.73 4.68 -18.54
C LEU A 81 2.95 4.12 -19.72
N ASP A 82 3.55 4.18 -20.91
CA ASP A 82 2.97 3.66 -22.15
C ASP A 82 4.08 3.36 -23.14
N ASP A 83 3.71 3.01 -24.38
CA ASP A 83 4.67 2.72 -25.45
C ASP A 83 5.33 3.97 -26.04
N ASP A 84 4.89 5.15 -25.60
CA ASP A 84 5.39 6.44 -26.05
C ASP A 84 6.31 7.04 -24.99
N ASP A 85 7.60 7.22 -25.30
CA ASP A 85 8.61 7.79 -24.42
C ASP A 85 8.42 9.30 -24.16
N SER A 86 7.25 9.85 -24.47
CA SER A 86 6.99 11.28 -24.29
C SER A 86 6.88 11.72 -22.84
N PHE A 87 6.68 10.78 -21.90
CA PHE A 87 6.59 11.09 -20.47
C PHE A 87 7.86 10.71 -19.74
N GLU A 88 8.45 11.69 -19.06
CA GLU A 88 9.61 11.46 -18.20
C GLU A 88 9.28 11.99 -16.80
N PRO A 89 8.57 11.19 -15.97
CA PRO A 89 8.25 11.65 -14.62
C PRO A 89 9.50 11.91 -13.80
N LYS A 90 9.45 12.95 -12.97
CA LYS A 90 10.49 13.25 -12.00
C LYS A 90 9.83 13.76 -10.74
N LEU A 91 10.37 13.39 -9.61
CA LEU A 91 9.89 13.87 -8.32
C LEU A 91 10.98 14.64 -7.61
N PHE A 92 10.60 15.78 -7.07
CA PHE A 92 11.48 16.63 -6.27
C PHE A 92 10.93 16.74 -4.87
N LEU A 93 11.79 16.53 -3.89
CA LEU A 93 11.48 16.76 -2.49
C LEU A 93 12.25 17.99 -2.04
N ASN A 94 11.53 19.05 -1.68
CA ASN A 94 12.16 20.34 -1.32
C ASN A 94 13.18 20.81 -2.35
N SER A 95 12.83 20.75 -3.62
CA SER A 95 13.68 21.15 -4.75
C SER A 95 14.86 20.23 -5.06
N MET A 96 14.96 19.08 -4.38
CA MET A 96 15.99 18.08 -4.67
C MET A 96 15.39 16.93 -5.48
N ASP A 97 16.04 16.61 -6.60
CA ASP A 97 15.64 15.48 -7.45
C ASP A 97 15.84 14.19 -6.67
N THR A 98 14.85 13.31 -6.71
CA THR A 98 14.92 12.00 -6.04
C THR A 98 15.80 10.99 -6.79
N GLU A 99 16.24 11.34 -7.99
CA GLU A 99 17.22 10.59 -8.80
C GLU A 99 16.83 9.15 -9.14
N GLY A 100 15.53 8.86 -9.17
CA GLY A 100 15.05 7.55 -9.63
C GLY A 100 15.35 6.39 -8.69
N GLU A 101 15.50 6.64 -7.40
CA GLU A 101 15.87 5.59 -6.43
C GLU A 101 14.77 5.25 -5.43
N LEU A 102 13.57 5.84 -5.59
CA LEU A 102 12.52 5.68 -4.58
C LEU A 102 11.97 4.25 -4.49
N GLN A 103 11.77 3.58 -5.62
CA GLN A 103 11.26 2.21 -5.63
C GLN A 103 12.23 1.28 -4.91
N ASP A 104 13.51 1.35 -5.22
CA ASP A 104 14.52 0.49 -4.60
C ASP A 104 14.60 0.72 -3.09
N LEU A 105 14.58 1.99 -2.66
CA LEU A 105 14.60 2.33 -1.24
C LEU A 105 13.35 1.84 -0.52
N PHE A 106 12.19 1.95 -1.16
CA PHE A 106 10.93 1.46 -0.59
C PHE A 106 10.97 -0.06 -0.42
N LEU A 107 11.39 -0.80 -1.44
CA LEU A 107 11.50 -2.26 -1.37
C LEU A 107 12.52 -2.71 -0.34
N GLU A 108 13.64 -2.00 -0.23
CA GLU A 108 14.63 -2.25 0.80
C GLU A 108 14.04 -2.10 2.21
N HIS A 109 13.24 -1.05 2.41
CA HIS A 109 12.55 -0.83 3.69
C HIS A 109 11.57 -1.95 4.00
N ILE A 110 10.82 -2.44 3.00
CA ILE A 110 9.90 -3.57 3.16
C ILE A 110 10.67 -4.82 3.60
N GLU A 111 11.79 -5.12 2.97
CA GLU A 111 12.63 -6.26 3.36
C GLU A 111 13.12 -6.15 4.79
N GLU A 112 13.53 -4.95 5.21
CA GLU A 112 13.95 -4.70 6.59
C GLU A 112 12.81 -5.00 7.58
N GLN A 113 11.58 -4.61 7.25
CA GLN A 113 10.43 -4.88 8.11
C GLN A 113 10.12 -6.37 8.19
N GLU A 114 10.22 -7.10 7.09
CA GLU A 114 9.99 -8.54 7.06
C GLU A 114 11.05 -9.29 7.87
N ASN A 115 12.31 -8.88 7.79
CA ASN A 115 13.41 -9.51 8.50
C ASN A 115 13.39 -9.25 10.02
N ASN A 116 12.73 -8.17 10.46
CA ASN A 116 12.61 -7.79 11.86
C ASN A 116 11.41 -8.42 12.56
N ASN A 117 10.61 -9.18 11.84
CA ASN A 117 9.46 -9.92 12.37
C ASN A 117 9.84 -11.42 12.52
#